data_c2e43c0e823b88ff24a1f3d1cc5f7fea
#
_entry.id   c2e43c0e823b88ff24a1f3d1cc5f7fea
#
_cell.length_a   1.000
_cell.length_b   1.000
_cell.length_c   1.000
_cell.angle_alpha   90.00
_cell.angle_beta   90.00
_cell.angle_gamma   90.00
#
_symmetry.space_group_name_H-M   'P 1'
#
loop_
_entity.id
_entity.type
_entity.pdbx_description
1 polymer ?
#
loop_
_entity_poly.entity_id
_entity_poly.type
_entity_poly.pdbx_seq_one_letter_code
_entity_poly.pdbx_strand_id
1 'polypeptide(L)'
;MSYPFELGGETLWDAGYHSGQLYASLARGAAEFLELPSGLTPNDQGGCDVETELFRAFVEGLDGMYSSTKNQVLHGLAHGLLVTSLVLLERAEGEITLTHRYAATLLEEKAVLARAMG
;
A
#
# COMPACT_ATOMS: atom_id res chain seq x y z
N MET A 1 18.17 -4.95 -11.13
CA MET A 1 17.11 -4.00 -11.51
C MET A 1 16.10 -3.88 -10.40
N SER A 2 15.69 -2.67 -10.05
CA SER A 2 14.76 -2.45 -8.95
C SER A 2 13.55 -1.63 -9.43
N TYR A 3 12.56 -1.50 -8.54
CA TYR A 3 11.37 -0.71 -8.77
C TYR A 3 11.17 0.18 -7.53
N PRO A 4 11.83 1.35 -7.49
CA PRO A 4 11.82 2.16 -6.28
C PRO A 4 10.52 2.96 -6.11
N PHE A 5 10.09 3.09 -4.86
CA PHE A 5 9.01 3.98 -4.46
C PHE A 5 9.63 5.15 -3.72
N GLU A 6 9.39 6.37 -4.21
CA GLU A 6 10.10 7.56 -3.77
C GLU A 6 9.17 8.69 -3.34
N LEU A 7 9.66 9.52 -2.44
CA LEU A 7 8.97 10.71 -1.98
C LEU A 7 9.98 11.83 -1.87
N GLY A 8 9.82 12.85 -2.72
CA GLY A 8 10.71 14.02 -2.70
C GLY A 8 12.18 13.67 -2.89
N GLY A 9 12.48 12.68 -3.71
CA GLY A 9 13.86 12.23 -3.95
C GLY A 9 14.39 11.24 -2.93
N GLU A 10 13.63 10.93 -1.88
CA GLU A 10 14.00 9.93 -0.88
C GLU A 10 13.36 8.59 -1.23
N THR A 11 14.16 7.52 -1.20
CA THR A 11 13.66 6.17 -1.47
C THR A 11 12.97 5.60 -0.22
N LEU A 12 11.67 5.36 -0.33
CA LEU A 12 10.87 4.75 0.73
C LEU A 12 10.99 3.23 0.73
N TRP A 13 11.02 2.66 -0.45
CA TRP A 13 11.13 1.21 -0.64
C TRP A 13 11.83 0.95 -1.96
N ASP A 14 13.01 0.33 -1.89
CA ASP A 14 13.74 -0.08 -3.09
C ASP A 14 13.34 -1.53 -3.40
N ALA A 15 12.16 -1.69 -3.99
CA ALA A 15 11.56 -2.98 -4.24
C ALA A 15 12.32 -3.75 -5.30
N GLY A 16 12.32 -5.08 -5.19
CA GLY A 16 12.69 -5.93 -6.32
C GLY A 16 11.78 -5.59 -7.50
N TYR A 17 12.31 -5.69 -8.71
CA TYR A 17 11.59 -5.22 -9.89
C TYR A 17 10.19 -5.84 -10.02
N HIS A 18 10.12 -7.16 -9.87
CA HIS A 18 8.83 -7.84 -10.01
C HIS A 18 7.88 -7.56 -8.85
N SER A 19 8.40 -7.54 -7.63
CA SER A 19 7.58 -7.25 -6.45
C SER A 19 6.99 -5.85 -6.51
N GLY A 20 7.80 -4.86 -6.85
CA GLY A 20 7.35 -3.47 -6.93
C GLY A 20 6.36 -3.26 -8.07
N GLN A 21 6.64 -3.86 -9.23
CA GLN A 21 5.77 -3.76 -10.40
C GLN A 21 4.41 -4.40 -10.12
N LEU A 22 4.41 -5.58 -9.52
CA LEU A 22 3.15 -6.25 -9.16
C LEU A 22 2.37 -5.44 -8.13
N TYR A 23 3.04 -4.97 -7.09
CA TYR A 23 2.39 -4.16 -6.08
C TYR A 23 1.74 -2.91 -6.70
N ALA A 24 2.48 -2.17 -7.52
CA ALA A 24 1.96 -0.97 -8.18
C ALA A 24 0.74 -1.28 -9.04
N SER A 25 0.77 -2.39 -9.77
CA SER A 25 -0.35 -2.82 -10.61
C SER A 25 -1.58 -3.18 -9.78
N LEU A 26 -1.39 -3.90 -8.67
CA LEU A 26 -2.49 -4.24 -7.76
C LEU A 26 -3.07 -2.99 -7.10
N ALA A 27 -2.22 -2.06 -6.69
CA ALA A 27 -2.66 -0.82 -6.07
C ALA A 27 -3.48 0.02 -7.05
N ARG A 28 -3.03 0.13 -8.31
CA ARG A 28 -3.80 0.85 -9.34
C ARG A 28 -5.16 0.20 -9.60
N GLY A 29 -5.19 -1.13 -9.67
CA GLY A 29 -6.44 -1.86 -9.86
C GLY A 29 -7.40 -1.67 -8.70
N ALA A 30 -6.90 -1.71 -7.47
CA ALA A 30 -7.72 -1.48 -6.28
C ALA A 30 -8.22 -0.02 -6.22
N ALA A 31 -7.37 0.93 -6.59
CA ALA A 31 -7.75 2.35 -6.62
C ALA A 31 -8.87 2.58 -7.63
N GLU A 32 -8.77 1.97 -8.81
CA GLU A 32 -9.82 2.03 -9.81
C GLU A 32 -11.13 1.44 -9.28
N PHE A 33 -11.05 0.29 -8.62
CA PHE A 33 -12.21 -0.35 -8.01
C PHE A 33 -12.85 0.54 -6.94
N LEU A 34 -12.04 1.23 -6.15
CA LEU A 34 -12.52 2.14 -5.09
C LEU A 34 -12.89 3.53 -5.61
N GLU A 35 -12.64 3.80 -6.88
CA GLU A 35 -12.85 5.11 -7.51
C GLU A 35 -12.07 6.23 -6.80
N LEU A 36 -10.82 5.93 -6.44
CA LEU A 36 -9.90 6.86 -5.79
C LEU A 36 -8.58 6.90 -6.56
N PRO A 37 -7.87 8.04 -6.56
CA PRO A 37 -6.50 8.05 -7.05
C PRO A 37 -5.64 7.21 -6.11
N SER A 38 -4.66 6.48 -6.68
CA SER A 38 -3.78 5.64 -5.86
C SER A 38 -2.73 6.44 -5.09
N GLY A 39 -2.39 7.61 -5.57
CA GLY A 39 -1.27 8.37 -5.03
C GLY A 39 0.10 7.85 -5.47
N LEU A 40 0.12 6.87 -6.37
CA LEU A 40 1.35 6.30 -6.93
C LEU A 40 1.45 6.67 -8.40
N THR A 41 2.46 7.47 -8.75
CA THR A 41 2.65 7.95 -10.11
C THR A 41 3.94 7.39 -10.68
N PRO A 42 3.90 6.71 -11.84
CA PRO A 42 5.14 6.24 -12.49
C PRO A 42 6.11 7.39 -12.71
N ASN A 43 7.40 7.13 -12.47
CA ASN A 43 8.44 8.14 -12.62
C ASN A 43 9.53 7.69 -13.61
N ASP A 44 10.50 8.58 -13.88
CA ASP A 44 11.59 8.35 -14.84
C ASP A 44 12.64 7.37 -14.31
N GLN A 45 12.58 7.01 -13.04
CA GLN A 45 13.53 6.09 -12.41
C GLN A 45 13.11 4.62 -12.51
N GLY A 46 12.03 4.36 -13.22
CA GLY A 46 11.53 2.99 -13.38
C GLY A 46 10.69 2.51 -12.20
N GLY A 47 10.23 3.41 -11.36
CA GLY A 47 9.39 3.12 -10.21
C GLY A 47 8.22 4.08 -10.11
N CYS A 48 7.87 4.45 -8.89
CA CYS A 48 6.76 5.38 -8.62
C CYS A 48 7.15 6.46 -7.64
N ASP A 49 6.58 7.65 -7.84
CA ASP A 49 6.55 8.69 -6.82
C ASP A 49 5.29 8.50 -5.98
N VAL A 50 5.42 8.71 -4.68
CA VAL A 50 4.31 8.60 -3.73
C VAL A 50 3.84 10.01 -3.34
N GLU A 51 2.56 10.26 -3.48
CA GLU A 51 1.93 11.49 -2.98
C GLU A 51 1.22 11.13 -1.69
N THR A 52 1.80 11.50 -0.56
CA THR A 52 1.39 11.03 0.77
C THR A 52 -0.10 11.18 1.04
N GLU A 53 -0.69 12.34 0.79
CA GLU A 53 -2.11 12.56 1.10
C GLU A 53 -3.05 11.76 0.21
N LEU A 54 -2.76 11.66 -1.09
CA LEU A 54 -3.58 10.85 -2.00
C LEU A 54 -3.43 9.38 -1.66
N PHE A 55 -2.20 8.94 -1.38
CA PHE A 55 -1.93 7.55 -1.01
C PHE A 55 -2.61 7.21 0.33
N ARG A 56 -2.56 8.12 1.31
CA ARG A 56 -3.25 7.92 2.58
C ARG A 56 -4.75 7.72 2.39
N ALA A 57 -5.38 8.54 1.56
CA ALA A 57 -6.82 8.41 1.27
C ALA A 57 -7.14 7.07 0.60
N PHE A 58 -6.26 6.62 -0.31
CA PHE A 58 -6.40 5.32 -0.94
C PHE A 58 -6.32 4.20 0.10
N VAL A 59 -5.30 4.23 0.98
CA VAL A 59 -5.11 3.21 2.02
C VAL A 59 -6.29 3.19 2.98
N GLU A 60 -6.79 4.37 3.35
CA GLU A 60 -7.98 4.47 4.20
C GLU A 60 -9.21 3.85 3.53
N GLY A 61 -9.40 4.11 2.25
CA GLY A 61 -10.50 3.50 1.48
C GLY A 61 -10.36 1.99 1.37
N LEU A 62 -9.13 1.51 1.16
CA LEU A 62 -8.83 0.08 1.08
C LEU A 62 -9.10 -0.59 2.44
N ASP A 63 -8.67 0.03 3.53
CA ASP A 63 -8.93 -0.47 4.89
C ASP A 63 -10.42 -0.51 5.20
N GLY A 64 -11.15 0.52 4.80
CA GLY A 64 -12.60 0.57 4.99
C GLY A 64 -13.32 -0.57 4.27
N MET A 65 -12.95 -0.82 3.04
CA MET A 65 -13.51 -1.94 2.27
C MET A 65 -13.14 -3.28 2.91
N TYR A 66 -11.86 -3.45 3.26
CA TYR A 66 -11.33 -4.67 3.88
C TYR A 66 -12.06 -5.00 5.18
N SER A 67 -12.24 -4.01 6.04
CA SER A 67 -12.83 -4.20 7.37
C SER A 67 -14.35 -4.39 7.34
N SER A 68 -15.03 -3.88 6.32
CA SER A 68 -16.49 -3.91 6.25
C SER A 68 -17.05 -5.02 5.38
N THR A 69 -16.28 -5.58 4.46
CA THR A 69 -16.79 -6.62 3.56
C THR A 69 -17.07 -7.92 4.29
N LYS A 70 -18.17 -8.58 3.90
CA LYS A 70 -18.50 -9.94 4.35
C LYS A 70 -18.06 -10.98 3.34
N ASN A 71 -17.57 -10.55 2.19
CA ASN A 71 -17.10 -11.45 1.14
C ASN A 71 -15.66 -11.87 1.44
N GLN A 72 -15.49 -13.16 1.78
CA GLN A 72 -14.17 -13.67 2.17
C GLN A 72 -13.15 -13.65 1.05
N VAL A 73 -13.58 -13.77 -0.20
CA VAL A 73 -12.66 -13.71 -1.34
C VAL A 73 -12.13 -12.29 -1.51
N LEU A 74 -13.01 -11.30 -1.44
CA LEU A 74 -12.61 -9.89 -1.53
C LEU A 74 -11.69 -9.51 -0.38
N HIS A 75 -12.03 -9.93 0.83
CA HIS A 75 -11.22 -9.71 2.03
C HIS A 75 -9.81 -10.29 1.84
N GLY A 76 -9.72 -11.53 1.37
CA GLY A 76 -8.45 -12.21 1.14
C GLY A 76 -7.61 -11.54 0.05
N LEU A 77 -8.24 -11.11 -1.05
CA LEU A 77 -7.52 -10.42 -2.13
C LEU A 77 -6.94 -9.09 -1.67
N ALA A 78 -7.65 -8.39 -0.79
CA ALA A 78 -7.21 -7.09 -0.29
C ALA A 78 -6.15 -7.19 0.80
N HIS A 79 -6.05 -8.33 1.49
CA HIS A 79 -5.22 -8.48 2.69
C HIS A 79 -3.75 -8.11 2.49
N GLY A 80 -3.07 -8.80 1.60
CA GLY A 80 -1.64 -8.55 1.35
C GLY A 80 -1.38 -7.16 0.79
N LEU A 81 -2.27 -6.69 -0.07
CA LEU A 81 -2.18 -5.35 -0.63
C LEU A 81 -2.29 -4.29 0.48
N LEU A 82 -3.22 -4.46 1.41
CA LEU A 82 -3.39 -3.53 2.53
C LEU A 82 -2.16 -3.52 3.44
N VAL A 83 -1.65 -4.69 3.81
CA VAL A 83 -0.47 -4.78 4.69
C VAL A 83 0.74 -4.10 4.05
N THR A 84 1.00 -4.37 2.77
CA THR A 84 2.10 -3.72 2.04
C THR A 84 1.91 -2.21 1.99
N SER A 85 0.69 -1.78 1.72
CA SER A 85 0.35 -0.34 1.65
C SER A 85 0.52 0.35 3.01
N LEU A 86 0.21 -0.33 4.11
CA LEU A 86 0.42 0.22 5.45
C LEU A 86 1.90 0.45 5.74
N VAL A 87 2.78 -0.46 5.30
CA VAL A 87 4.23 -0.28 5.46
C VAL A 87 4.68 0.95 4.67
N LEU A 88 4.28 1.02 3.39
CA LEU A 88 4.70 2.11 2.52
C LEU A 88 4.19 3.47 3.02
N LEU A 89 2.93 3.51 3.50
CA LEU A 89 2.34 4.73 4.05
C LEU A 89 3.12 5.23 5.27
N GLU A 90 3.49 4.32 6.18
CA GLU A 90 4.29 4.68 7.35
C GLU A 90 5.63 5.27 6.94
N ARG A 91 6.29 4.69 5.94
CA ARG A 91 7.56 5.20 5.41
C ARG A 91 7.41 6.57 4.75
N ALA A 92 6.24 6.86 4.21
CA ALA A 92 5.90 8.17 3.65
C ALA A 92 5.43 9.17 4.72
N GLU A 93 5.58 8.81 6.01
CA GLU A 93 5.17 9.61 7.16
C GLU A 93 3.67 9.92 7.19
N GLY A 94 2.88 9.06 6.54
CA GLY A 94 1.43 9.10 6.64
C GLY A 94 0.95 8.06 7.62
N GLU A 95 -0.31 8.20 8.05
CA GLU A 95 -0.92 7.20 8.91
C GLU A 95 -2.43 7.19 8.76
N ILE A 96 -3.04 6.05 9.08
CA ILE A 96 -4.48 5.93 9.25
C ILE A 96 -4.72 5.25 10.60
N THR A 97 -5.90 5.47 11.15
CA THR A 97 -6.28 4.84 12.41
C THR A 97 -7.01 3.52 12.13
N LEU A 98 -6.49 2.42 12.66
CA LEU A 98 -7.10 1.10 12.55
C LEU A 98 -7.91 0.84 13.83
N THR A 99 -9.24 0.81 13.72
CA THR A 99 -10.13 0.67 14.88
C THR A 99 -11.02 -0.57 14.85
N HIS A 100 -10.92 -1.38 13.79
CA HIS A 100 -11.75 -2.58 13.62
C HIS A 100 -11.09 -3.83 14.21
N ARG A 101 -11.81 -4.94 14.20
CA ARG A 101 -11.37 -6.18 14.83
C ARG A 101 -10.09 -6.80 14.24
N TYR A 102 -9.71 -6.40 13.03
CA TYR A 102 -8.49 -6.90 12.38
C TYR A 102 -7.25 -6.07 12.68
N ALA A 103 -7.39 -4.95 13.40
CA ALA A 103 -6.31 -3.99 13.60
C ALA A 103 -5.04 -4.62 14.20
N ALA A 104 -5.17 -5.43 15.24
CA ALA A 104 -4.02 -6.03 15.90
C ALA A 104 -3.25 -6.95 14.95
N THR A 105 -3.97 -7.79 14.19
CA THR A 105 -3.36 -8.70 13.22
C THR A 105 -2.65 -7.94 12.11
N LEU A 106 -3.27 -6.89 11.58
CA LEU A 106 -2.68 -6.06 10.53
C LEU A 106 -1.39 -5.38 11.02
N LEU A 107 -1.38 -4.88 12.25
CA LEU A 107 -0.19 -4.22 12.81
C LEU A 107 0.95 -5.22 13.03
N GLU A 108 0.65 -6.44 13.47
CA GLU A 108 1.65 -7.50 13.58
C GLU A 108 2.24 -7.87 12.23
N GLU A 109 1.38 -8.10 11.25
CA GLU A 109 1.82 -8.48 9.91
C GLU A 109 2.58 -7.34 9.22
N LYS A 110 2.19 -6.10 9.45
CA LYS A 110 2.91 -4.92 8.97
C LYS A 110 4.34 -4.93 9.48
N ALA A 111 4.55 -5.19 10.75
CA ALA A 111 5.87 -5.22 11.36
C ALA A 111 6.75 -6.33 10.77
N VAL A 112 6.16 -7.51 10.53
CA VAL A 112 6.87 -8.63 9.91
C VAL A 112 7.23 -8.32 8.46
N LEU A 113 6.28 -7.81 7.69
CA LEU A 113 6.49 -7.51 6.28
C LEU A 113 7.49 -6.39 6.07
N ALA A 114 7.51 -5.38 6.95
CA ALA A 114 8.46 -4.26 6.87
C ALA A 114 9.91 -4.76 6.86
N ARG A 115 10.21 -5.81 7.63
CA ARG A 115 11.54 -6.40 7.64
C ARG A 115 11.88 -7.08 6.31
N ALA A 116 10.90 -7.73 5.69
CA ALA A 116 11.09 -8.38 4.38
C ALA A 116 11.23 -7.36 3.25
N MET A 117 10.64 -6.20 3.40
CA MET A 117 10.73 -5.12 2.40
C MET A 117 12.06 -4.36 2.47
N GLY A 118 12.79 -4.56 3.52
CA GLY A 118 14.05 -3.82 3.72
C GLY A 118 13.81 -2.43 4.25
#